data_e66c6e87ddf02059b2379113ee27c568
#
_entry.id   e66c6e87ddf02059b2379113ee27c568
#
_cell.length_a   1.000
_cell.length_b   1.000
_cell.length_c   1.000
_cell.angle_alpha   90.00
_cell.angle_beta   90.00
_cell.angle_gamma   90.00
#
_symmetry.space_group_name_H-M   'P 1'
#
loop_
_entity.id
_entity.type
_entity.pdbx_description
1 polymer ?
#
loop_
_entity_poly.entity_id
_entity_poly.type
_entity_poly.pdbx_seq_one_letter_code
_entity_poly.pdbx_strand_id
1 'polypeptide(L)'
;MLTCVPFYFLRHGETDWNRQRIIQGQTNTALNATGLAQAHSIAAHVAKLGFATICCSPLLRARATADIVNQGPGKPIIEISELMECSLGEVEGHASNGEWREPWEQGGPMPGGETFREYTERVILGLNQALTRPAPVLVVGHGGNFWALEHHGLI
;
A
#
# COMPACT_ATOMS: atom_id res chain seq x y z
N MET A 1 1.75 -6.52 -17.51
CA MET A 1 0.88 -5.41 -17.93
C MET A 1 -0.31 -5.39 -16.99
N LEU A 2 -0.76 -4.22 -16.52
CA LEU A 2 -1.93 -4.11 -15.65
C LEU A 2 -3.21 -4.31 -16.46
N THR A 3 -4.19 -5.00 -15.86
CA THR A 3 -5.53 -5.14 -16.43
C THR A 3 -6.23 -3.78 -16.45
N CYS A 4 -6.73 -3.35 -17.59
CA CYS A 4 -7.36 -2.03 -17.79
C CYS A 4 -8.78 -2.00 -17.20
N VAL A 5 -8.89 -2.02 -15.87
CA VAL A 5 -10.16 -1.90 -15.12
C VAL A 5 -10.00 -0.78 -14.11
N PRO A 6 -10.91 0.22 -14.06
CA PRO A 6 -10.85 1.26 -13.06
C PRO A 6 -10.97 0.69 -11.63
N PHE A 7 -10.18 1.23 -10.72
CA PHE A 7 -10.22 0.88 -9.30
C PHE A 7 -9.95 2.12 -8.44
N TYR A 8 -10.30 2.03 -7.18
CA TYR A 8 -9.95 3.05 -6.18
C TYR A 8 -8.70 2.61 -5.43
N PHE A 9 -7.83 3.55 -5.12
CA PHE A 9 -6.65 3.30 -4.31
C PHE A 9 -6.64 4.17 -3.06
N LEU A 10 -6.38 3.56 -1.91
CA LEU A 10 -6.27 4.23 -0.62
C LEU A 10 -4.94 3.86 0.03
N ARG A 11 -4.12 4.86 0.34
CA ARG A 11 -2.95 4.66 1.19
C ARG A 11 -3.37 4.53 2.65
N HIS A 12 -2.69 3.66 3.41
CA HIS A 12 -2.88 3.53 4.85
C HIS A 12 -2.68 4.84 5.62
N GLY A 13 -3.29 4.97 6.80
CA GLY A 13 -3.12 6.09 7.72
C GLY A 13 -1.70 6.18 8.32
N GLU A 14 -1.43 7.27 9.03
CA GLU A 14 -0.12 7.54 9.63
C GLU A 14 0.28 6.47 10.66
N THR A 15 1.57 6.12 10.68
CA THR A 15 2.22 5.34 11.73
C THR A 15 3.22 6.22 12.50
N ASP A 16 3.68 5.78 13.66
CA ASP A 16 4.75 6.50 14.38
C ASP A 16 6.04 6.60 13.56
N TRP A 17 6.35 5.57 12.77
CA TRP A 17 7.51 5.59 11.88
C TRP A 17 7.35 6.59 10.74
N ASN A 18 6.15 6.80 10.21
CA ASN A 18 5.92 7.91 9.25
C ASN A 18 6.23 9.25 9.89
N ARG A 19 5.68 9.51 11.10
CA ARG A 19 5.88 10.77 11.81
C ARG A 19 7.34 11.03 12.16
N GLN A 20 8.07 9.97 12.51
CA GLN A 20 9.49 10.04 12.87
C GLN A 20 10.43 9.97 11.67
N ARG A 21 9.89 9.83 10.45
CA ARG A 21 10.66 9.64 9.22
C ARG A 21 11.62 8.44 9.29
N ILE A 22 11.13 7.33 9.84
CA ILE A 22 11.82 6.05 9.86
C ILE A 22 11.36 5.21 8.67
N ILE A 23 12.31 4.57 8.01
CA ILE A 23 12.05 3.67 6.87
C ILE A 23 11.30 2.44 7.38
N GLN A 24 10.09 2.21 6.87
CA GLN A 24 9.24 1.10 7.33
C GLN A 24 9.41 -0.18 6.52
N GLY A 25 9.42 -0.06 5.20
CA GLY A 25 9.40 -1.23 4.34
C GLY A 25 8.30 -2.21 4.73
N GLN A 26 8.65 -3.47 4.89
CA GLN A 26 7.74 -4.54 5.34
C GLN A 26 7.70 -4.72 6.86
N THR A 27 8.45 -3.94 7.64
CA THR A 27 8.30 -3.94 9.10
C THR A 27 6.84 -3.64 9.47
N ASN A 28 6.26 -4.52 10.29
CA ASN A 28 4.81 -4.56 10.52
C ASN A 28 4.37 -3.56 11.61
N THR A 29 4.47 -2.27 11.31
CA THR A 29 4.06 -1.18 12.19
C THR A 29 2.54 -0.97 12.16
N ALA A 30 1.96 -0.63 13.32
CA ALA A 30 0.54 -0.28 13.44
C ALA A 30 0.27 1.19 13.11
N LEU A 31 -0.98 1.53 12.86
CA LEU A 31 -1.43 2.92 12.83
C LEU A 31 -1.23 3.56 14.21
N ASN A 32 -0.81 4.83 14.23
CA ASN A 32 -0.85 5.64 15.44
C ASN A 32 -2.24 6.31 15.61
N ALA A 33 -2.42 7.08 16.69
CA ALA A 33 -3.68 7.76 16.95
C ALA A 33 -4.11 8.69 15.81
N THR A 34 -3.16 9.37 15.15
CA THR A 34 -3.42 10.22 13.99
C THR A 34 -3.89 9.37 12.80
N GLY A 35 -3.22 8.26 12.51
CA GLY A 35 -3.59 7.36 11.42
C GLY A 35 -4.98 6.74 11.60
N LEU A 36 -5.32 6.35 12.83
CA LEU A 36 -6.67 5.90 13.17
C LEU A 36 -7.71 7.00 12.90
N ALA A 37 -7.45 8.23 13.37
CA ALA A 37 -8.32 9.37 13.14
C ALA A 37 -8.47 9.70 11.64
N GLN A 38 -7.39 9.63 10.87
CA GLN A 38 -7.41 9.80 9.42
C GLN A 38 -8.34 8.78 8.74
N ALA A 39 -8.20 7.48 9.06
CA ALA A 39 -9.03 6.43 8.50
C ALA A 39 -10.51 6.63 8.84
N HIS A 40 -10.84 6.98 10.09
CA HIS A 40 -12.21 7.28 10.50
C HIS A 40 -12.77 8.52 9.78
N SER A 41 -11.98 9.58 9.61
CA SER A 41 -12.44 10.83 8.99
C SER A 41 -12.83 10.66 7.53
N ILE A 42 -12.19 9.75 6.79
CA ILE A 42 -12.47 9.51 5.37
C ILE A 42 -13.50 8.40 5.14
N ALA A 43 -13.83 7.59 6.16
CA ALA A 43 -14.68 6.41 6.01
C ALA A 43 -16.02 6.70 5.35
N ALA A 44 -16.70 7.79 5.75
CA ALA A 44 -17.97 8.19 5.16
C ALA A 44 -17.85 8.62 3.68
N HIS A 45 -16.71 9.18 3.30
CA HIS A 45 -16.44 9.55 1.90
C HIS A 45 -16.14 8.30 1.07
N VAL A 46 -15.29 7.42 1.58
CA VAL A 46 -14.92 6.15 0.92
C VAL A 46 -16.16 5.28 0.71
N ALA A 47 -17.09 5.23 1.68
CA ALA A 47 -18.34 4.48 1.55
C ALA A 47 -19.20 4.91 0.34
N LYS A 48 -19.12 6.18 -0.06
CA LYS A 48 -19.88 6.72 -1.22
C LYS A 48 -19.30 6.31 -2.57
N LEU A 49 -18.09 5.75 -2.62
CA LEU A 49 -17.47 5.30 -3.86
C LEU A 49 -18.17 4.08 -4.47
N GLY A 50 -18.99 3.36 -3.69
CA GLY A 50 -19.78 2.24 -4.20
C GLY A 50 -18.96 1.02 -4.61
N PHE A 51 -17.79 0.79 -3.99
CA PHE A 51 -16.98 -0.39 -4.26
C PHE A 51 -17.68 -1.69 -3.82
N ALA A 52 -17.38 -2.78 -4.51
CA ALA A 52 -17.94 -4.11 -4.23
C ALA A 52 -17.00 -4.97 -3.38
N THR A 53 -15.68 -4.77 -3.49
CA THR A 53 -14.66 -5.57 -2.80
C THR A 53 -13.53 -4.66 -2.33
N ILE A 54 -12.95 -4.98 -1.17
CA ILE A 54 -11.68 -4.41 -0.71
C ILE A 54 -10.59 -5.45 -0.91
N CYS A 55 -9.49 -5.06 -1.56
CA CYS A 55 -8.26 -5.84 -1.58
C CYS A 55 -7.18 -5.04 -0.84
N CYS A 56 -6.49 -5.63 0.13
CA CYS A 56 -5.52 -4.88 0.91
C CYS A 56 -4.21 -5.64 1.13
N SER A 57 -3.15 -4.89 1.39
CA SER A 57 -1.92 -5.44 1.95
C SER A 57 -2.21 -6.06 3.32
N PRO A 58 -1.59 -7.21 3.68
CA PRO A 58 -1.75 -7.84 4.99
C PRO A 58 -1.02 -7.09 6.11
N LEU A 59 -0.18 -6.09 5.81
CA LEU A 59 0.51 -5.31 6.83
C LEU A 59 -0.49 -4.53 7.70
N LEU A 60 -0.29 -4.56 9.03
CA LEU A 60 -1.24 -4.07 10.04
C LEU A 60 -1.81 -2.70 9.72
N ARG A 61 -0.98 -1.75 9.30
CA ARG A 61 -1.40 -0.38 8.98
C ARG A 61 -2.38 -0.30 7.82
N ALA A 62 -2.19 -1.13 6.78
CA ALA A 62 -3.08 -1.18 5.63
C ALA A 62 -4.35 -1.97 5.98
N ARG A 63 -4.23 -3.09 6.67
CA ARG A 63 -5.36 -3.90 7.10
C ARG A 63 -6.27 -3.12 8.06
N ALA A 64 -5.73 -2.45 9.08
CA ALA A 64 -6.51 -1.62 10.00
C ALA A 64 -7.23 -0.47 9.28
N THR A 65 -6.57 0.17 8.29
CA THR A 65 -7.21 1.20 7.47
C THR A 65 -8.40 0.60 6.69
N ALA A 66 -8.22 -0.58 6.06
CA ALA A 66 -9.28 -1.27 5.34
C ALA A 66 -10.47 -1.63 6.27
N ASP A 67 -10.19 -2.16 7.45
CA ASP A 67 -11.23 -2.51 8.43
C ASP A 67 -12.05 -1.28 8.86
N ILE A 68 -11.40 -0.14 9.11
CA ILE A 68 -12.07 1.09 9.53
C ILE A 68 -12.98 1.62 8.41
N VAL A 69 -12.48 1.76 7.19
CA VAL A 69 -13.29 2.30 6.09
C VAL A 69 -14.41 1.36 5.65
N ASN A 70 -14.34 0.09 6.04
CA ASN A 70 -15.33 -0.92 5.74
C ASN A 70 -16.44 -1.06 6.80
N GLN A 71 -16.36 -0.38 7.94
CA GLN A 71 -17.35 -0.51 9.03
C GLN A 71 -18.79 -0.20 8.57
N GLY A 72 -18.98 0.77 7.68
CA GLY A 72 -20.27 1.07 7.09
C GLY A 72 -20.63 0.15 5.91
N PRO A 73 -19.79 0.05 4.88
CA PRO A 73 -20.09 -0.76 3.68
C PRO A 73 -20.19 -2.27 3.92
N GLY A 74 -19.42 -2.83 4.85
CA GLY A 74 -19.45 -4.26 5.19
C GLY A 74 -19.11 -5.18 4.02
N LYS A 75 -18.19 -4.77 3.14
CA LYS A 75 -17.81 -5.54 1.95
C LYS A 75 -16.75 -6.59 2.26
N PRO A 76 -16.61 -7.64 1.42
CA PRO A 76 -15.50 -8.59 1.56
C PRO A 76 -14.15 -7.88 1.55
N ILE A 77 -13.26 -8.26 2.48
CA ILE A 77 -11.85 -7.84 2.52
C ILE A 77 -11.00 -9.04 2.17
N ILE A 78 -10.13 -8.88 1.17
CA ILE A 78 -9.20 -9.91 0.69
C ILE A 78 -7.78 -9.38 0.88
N GLU A 79 -6.97 -10.08 1.65
CA GLU A 79 -5.55 -9.79 1.79
C GLU A 79 -4.78 -10.36 0.59
N ILE A 80 -3.88 -9.54 0.04
CA ILE A 80 -3.01 -9.90 -1.08
C ILE A 80 -1.57 -9.55 -0.69
N SER A 81 -0.74 -10.55 -0.51
CA SER A 81 0.65 -10.38 -0.05
C SER A 81 1.49 -9.55 -1.04
N GLU A 82 1.19 -9.66 -2.32
CA GLU A 82 1.86 -8.91 -3.38
C GLU A 82 1.61 -7.40 -3.30
N LEU A 83 0.60 -6.95 -2.54
CA LEU A 83 0.35 -5.52 -2.28
C LEU A 83 1.15 -4.95 -1.10
N MET A 84 1.97 -5.76 -0.39
CA MET A 84 2.84 -5.25 0.66
C MET A 84 3.76 -4.15 0.13
N GLU A 85 4.22 -3.29 1.05
CA GLU A 85 5.26 -2.28 0.76
C GLU A 85 6.56 -2.95 0.30
N CYS A 86 7.46 -2.18 -0.31
CA CYS A 86 8.78 -2.70 -0.68
C CYS A 86 9.52 -3.23 0.54
N SER A 87 10.18 -4.39 0.38
CA SER A 87 11.14 -4.87 1.36
C SER A 87 12.43 -4.09 1.18
N LEU A 88 12.77 -3.28 2.16
CA LEU A 88 13.96 -2.43 2.14
C LEU A 88 15.12 -3.00 2.98
N GLY A 89 14.96 -4.25 3.47
CA GLY A 89 16.03 -5.01 4.11
C GLY A 89 16.71 -4.26 5.25
N GLU A 90 18.04 -4.14 5.17
CA GLU A 90 18.85 -3.60 6.26
C GLU A 90 18.61 -2.11 6.55
N VAL A 91 17.97 -1.35 5.65
CA VAL A 91 17.68 0.08 5.90
C VAL A 91 16.37 0.29 6.68
N GLU A 92 15.55 -0.75 6.84
CA GLU A 92 14.34 -0.65 7.65
C GLU A 92 14.69 -0.35 9.12
N GLY A 93 13.92 0.53 9.74
CA GLY A 93 14.17 1.00 11.11
C GLY A 93 15.17 2.15 11.24
N HIS A 94 15.83 2.54 10.15
CA HIS A 94 16.74 3.70 10.16
C HIS A 94 16.03 4.99 9.78
N ALA A 95 16.56 6.12 10.23
CA ALA A 95 16.06 7.44 9.84
C ALA A 95 16.21 7.64 8.31
N SER A 96 15.17 8.17 7.69
CA SER A 96 15.15 8.43 6.25
C SER A 96 15.44 9.89 5.96
N ASN A 97 16.48 10.14 5.15
CA ASN A 97 16.69 11.40 4.45
C ASN A 97 16.25 11.33 2.97
N GLY A 98 15.76 10.16 2.53
CA GLY A 98 15.31 9.91 1.16
C GLY A 98 16.43 9.56 0.17
N GLU A 99 17.70 9.64 0.55
CA GLU A 99 18.85 9.44 -0.36
C GLU A 99 18.96 8.01 -0.91
N TRP A 100 18.38 7.03 -0.22
CA TRP A 100 18.39 5.60 -0.65
C TRP A 100 17.51 5.34 -1.87
N ARG A 101 16.50 6.16 -2.11
CA ARG A 101 15.43 5.88 -3.07
C ARG A 101 15.92 5.95 -4.51
N GLU A 102 16.53 7.07 -4.91
CA GLU A 102 16.94 7.28 -6.29
C GLU A 102 17.95 6.25 -6.80
N PRO A 103 19.02 5.90 -6.07
CA PRO A 103 19.92 4.82 -6.48
C PRO A 103 19.22 3.48 -6.62
N TRP A 104 18.27 3.17 -5.73
CA TRP A 104 17.49 1.94 -5.79
C TRP A 104 16.56 1.90 -7.01
N GLU A 105 15.87 2.99 -7.32
CA GLU A 105 15.01 3.11 -8.52
C GLU A 105 15.83 2.95 -9.83
N GLN A 106 17.09 3.33 -9.80
CA GLN A 106 18.04 3.15 -10.92
C GLN A 106 18.67 1.75 -10.97
N GLY A 107 18.20 0.81 -10.16
CA GLY A 107 18.67 -0.57 -10.13
C GLY A 107 19.84 -0.83 -9.19
N GLY A 108 20.14 0.10 -8.29
CA GLY A 108 21.11 -0.09 -7.21
C GLY A 108 20.68 -1.19 -6.23
N PRO A 109 21.64 -1.78 -5.50
CA PRO A 109 21.36 -2.85 -4.57
C PRO A 109 20.58 -2.38 -3.34
N MET A 110 19.74 -3.27 -2.80
CA MET A 110 19.07 -3.11 -1.51
C MET A 110 19.41 -4.32 -0.64
N PRO A 111 20.46 -4.26 0.19
CA PRO A 111 20.91 -5.40 0.99
C PRO A 111 19.78 -5.97 1.86
N GLY A 112 19.49 -7.26 1.70
CA GLY A 112 18.43 -7.94 2.44
C GLY A 112 17.00 -7.59 2.00
N GLY A 113 16.84 -6.73 1.00
CA GLY A 113 15.55 -6.29 0.46
C GLY A 113 15.33 -6.66 -1.00
N GLU A 114 14.24 -6.15 -1.57
CA GLU A 114 13.89 -6.31 -2.98
C GLU A 114 14.63 -5.27 -3.85
N THR A 115 14.98 -5.64 -5.07
CA THR A 115 15.30 -4.66 -6.10
C THR A 115 14.03 -3.89 -6.50
N PHE A 116 14.20 -2.68 -7.03
CA PHE A 116 13.06 -1.88 -7.52
C PHE A 116 12.23 -2.63 -8.56
N ARG A 117 12.89 -3.37 -9.43
CA ARG A 117 12.23 -4.18 -10.45
C ARG A 117 11.37 -5.28 -9.84
N GLU A 118 11.93 -6.09 -8.94
CA GLU A 118 11.17 -7.16 -8.26
C GLU A 118 9.94 -6.60 -7.54
N TYR A 119 10.12 -5.48 -6.85
CA TYR A 119 9.03 -4.79 -6.17
C TYR A 119 7.92 -4.36 -7.12
N THR A 120 8.25 -3.63 -8.18
CA THR A 120 7.25 -3.11 -9.12
C THR A 120 6.53 -4.22 -9.88
N GLU A 121 7.24 -5.28 -10.29
CA GLU A 121 6.64 -6.47 -10.92
C GLU A 121 5.69 -7.19 -9.96
N ARG A 122 6.07 -7.34 -8.67
CA ARG A 122 5.23 -7.95 -7.63
C ARG A 122 3.95 -7.14 -7.39
N VAL A 123 4.06 -5.82 -7.27
CA VAL A 123 2.87 -4.95 -7.07
C VAL A 123 1.89 -5.06 -8.23
N ILE A 124 2.38 -5.07 -9.48
CA ILE A 124 1.52 -5.25 -10.65
C ILE A 124 0.82 -6.62 -10.63
N LEU A 125 1.51 -7.67 -10.19
CA LEU A 125 0.89 -8.99 -10.01
C LEU A 125 -0.24 -8.91 -8.97
N GLY A 126 -0.01 -8.29 -7.81
CA GLY A 126 -1.01 -8.13 -6.77
C GLY A 126 -2.21 -7.29 -7.21
N LEU A 127 -1.97 -6.21 -7.96
CA LEU A 127 -3.06 -5.42 -8.53
C LEU A 127 -3.89 -6.23 -9.53
N ASN A 128 -3.25 -7.02 -10.40
CA ASN A 128 -3.98 -7.89 -11.32
C ASN A 128 -4.83 -8.93 -10.56
N GLN A 129 -4.31 -9.52 -9.47
CA GLN A 129 -5.11 -10.41 -8.61
C GLN A 129 -6.32 -9.68 -8.00
N ALA A 130 -6.13 -8.45 -7.50
CA ALA A 130 -7.20 -7.63 -6.96
C ALA A 130 -8.29 -7.36 -8.00
N LEU A 131 -7.89 -7.03 -9.23
CA LEU A 131 -8.81 -6.66 -10.31
C LEU A 131 -9.59 -7.85 -10.92
N THR A 132 -9.30 -9.08 -10.50
CA THR A 132 -10.19 -10.25 -10.80
C THR A 132 -11.41 -10.32 -9.89
N ARG A 133 -11.47 -9.51 -8.82
CA ARG A 133 -12.56 -9.54 -7.85
C ARG A 133 -13.74 -8.70 -8.32
N PRO A 134 -14.94 -8.91 -7.73
CA PRO A 134 -16.10 -8.09 -8.09
C PRO A 134 -15.82 -6.60 -8.00
N ALA A 135 -16.02 -5.92 -9.13
CA ALA A 135 -15.74 -4.49 -9.30
C ALA A 135 -16.93 -3.59 -8.91
N PRO A 136 -16.70 -2.31 -8.60
CA PRO A 136 -15.39 -1.65 -8.46
C PRO A 136 -14.61 -2.15 -7.24
N VAL A 137 -13.29 -2.24 -7.36
CA VAL A 137 -12.40 -2.68 -6.28
C VAL A 137 -11.80 -1.46 -5.58
N LEU A 138 -11.77 -1.49 -4.25
CA LEU A 138 -10.95 -0.58 -3.43
C LEU A 138 -9.67 -1.31 -3.04
N VAL A 139 -8.53 -0.81 -3.46
CA VAL A 139 -7.21 -1.30 -3.04
C VAL A 139 -6.70 -0.45 -1.89
N VAL A 140 -6.34 -1.08 -0.77
CA VAL A 140 -5.73 -0.40 0.38
C VAL A 140 -4.29 -0.87 0.53
N GLY A 141 -3.36 0.06 0.33
CA GLY A 141 -1.93 -0.26 0.26
C GLY A 141 -1.01 0.83 0.79
N HIS A 142 0.12 1.01 0.14
CA HIS A 142 1.25 1.78 0.59
C HIS A 142 1.67 2.86 -0.41
N GLY A 143 2.51 3.80 0.04
CA GLY A 143 3.03 4.86 -0.84
C GLY A 143 3.85 4.32 -2.01
N GLY A 144 4.65 3.29 -1.76
CA GLY A 144 5.45 2.66 -2.81
C GLY A 144 4.62 1.99 -3.91
N ASN A 145 3.37 1.59 -3.65
CA ASN A 145 2.51 1.06 -4.69
C ASN A 145 2.23 2.10 -5.80
N PHE A 146 2.22 3.40 -5.46
CA PHE A 146 2.14 4.47 -6.47
C PHE A 146 3.40 4.51 -7.34
N TRP A 147 4.59 4.30 -6.76
CA TRP A 147 5.84 4.25 -7.54
C TRP A 147 5.81 3.12 -8.59
N ALA A 148 5.23 1.97 -8.22
CA ALA A 148 5.05 0.89 -9.17
C ALA A 148 4.10 1.27 -10.31
N LEU A 149 3.01 1.98 -10.03
CA LEU A 149 2.08 2.47 -11.04
C LEU A 149 2.73 3.52 -11.95
N GLU A 150 3.46 4.49 -11.38
CA GLU A 150 4.21 5.51 -12.13
C GLU A 150 5.26 4.86 -13.05
N HIS A 151 6.05 3.92 -12.51
CA HIS A 151 7.08 3.22 -13.28
C HIS A 151 6.53 2.49 -14.52
N HIS A 152 5.32 1.95 -14.40
CA HIS A 152 4.64 1.28 -15.51
C HIS A 152 3.79 2.22 -16.38
N GLY A 153 3.83 3.54 -16.14
CA GLY A 153 3.10 4.55 -16.91
C GLY A 153 1.58 4.42 -16.80
N LEU A 154 1.08 4.04 -15.64
CA LEU A 154 -0.34 3.76 -15.39
C LEU A 154 -1.07 4.92 -14.69
N ILE A 155 -0.32 5.86 -14.17
CA ILE A 155 -0.78 7.15 -13.59
C ILE A 155 0.19 8.27 -13.96
#